data_30d84910209a77155bd6da95184ac8c9
#
_entry.id   30d84910209a77155bd6da95184ac8c9
#
_cell.length_a   1.000
_cell.length_b   1.000
_cell.length_c   1.000
_cell.angle_alpha   90.00
_cell.angle_beta   90.00
_cell.angle_gamma   90.00
#
_symmetry.space_group_name_H-M   'P 1'
#
loop_
_entity.id
_entity.type
_entity.pdbx_description
1 polymer ?
#
loop_
_entity_poly.entity_id
_entity_poly.type
_entity_poly.pdbx_seq_one_letter_code
_entity_poly.pdbx_strand_id
1 'polypeptide(L)'
;RKLIIIVGESDNVYQRPLYEAIIYAAKKYKIAGATVSKGILSYGAESMLHSSKTFALSGDIPVIIGLVDVDERLSDFAQIINRLMDKAGSGGLITMEKVDVLRYGENHS
;
A
#
# COMPACT_ATOMS: atom_id res chain seq x y z
N ARG A 1 3.33 8.62 -11.57
CA ARG A 1 2.70 8.72 -10.26
C ARG A 1 3.14 7.58 -9.36
N LYS A 2 3.07 7.82 -8.10
CA LYS A 2 3.36 6.82 -7.08
C LYS A 2 2.17 6.70 -6.14
N LEU A 3 1.67 5.48 -5.98
CA LEU A 3 0.60 5.16 -5.04
C LEU A 3 1.24 4.51 -3.83
N ILE A 4 0.93 5.01 -2.65
CA ILE A 4 1.41 4.43 -1.40
C ILE A 4 0.20 3.91 -0.63
N ILE A 5 0.26 2.64 -0.26
CA ILE A 5 -0.78 1.98 0.51
C ILE A 5 -0.16 1.52 1.81
N ILE A 6 -0.77 1.88 2.92
CA ILE A 6 -0.31 1.45 4.25
C ILE A 6 -1.44 0.69 4.91
N VAL A 7 -1.19 -0.56 5.25
CA VAL A 7 -2.15 -1.42 5.95
C VAL A 7 -1.45 -2.09 7.12
N GLY A 8 -2.21 -2.65 8.05
CA GLY A 8 -1.64 -3.39 9.15
C GLY A 8 -1.21 -4.78 8.71
N GLU A 9 -0.11 -5.27 9.29
CA GLU A 9 0.36 -6.61 8.98
C GLU A 9 -0.68 -7.68 9.32
N SER A 10 -1.47 -7.44 10.36
CA SER A 10 -2.47 -8.39 10.82
C SER A 10 -3.82 -8.24 10.13
N ASP A 11 -3.99 -7.24 9.26
CA ASP A 11 -5.24 -7.10 8.50
C ASP A 11 -5.41 -8.29 7.56
N ASN A 12 -6.63 -8.83 7.53
CA ASN A 12 -6.94 -10.01 6.73
C ASN A 12 -8.14 -9.77 5.83
N VAL A 13 -8.11 -10.39 4.67
CA VAL A 13 -9.24 -10.45 3.76
C VAL A 13 -9.26 -11.83 3.12
N TYR A 14 -10.44 -12.45 3.07
CA TYR A 14 -10.59 -13.81 2.54
C TYR A 14 -9.61 -14.82 3.16
N GLN A 15 -9.41 -14.72 4.48
CA GLN A 15 -8.58 -15.63 5.26
C GLN A 15 -7.10 -15.60 4.85
N ARG A 16 -6.64 -14.48 4.33
CA ARG A 16 -5.24 -14.25 4.01
C ARG A 16 -4.85 -12.83 4.38
N PRO A 17 -3.56 -12.57 4.55
CA PRO A 17 -3.12 -11.21 4.84
C PRO A 17 -3.54 -10.24 3.75
N LEU A 18 -4.09 -9.10 4.16
CA LEU A 18 -4.55 -8.08 3.22
C LEU A 18 -3.42 -7.60 2.32
N TYR A 19 -2.21 -7.39 2.88
CA TYR A 19 -1.10 -6.90 2.07
C TYR A 19 -0.72 -7.89 0.96
N GLU A 20 -0.84 -9.20 1.23
CA GLU A 20 -0.59 -10.19 0.19
C GLU A 20 -1.64 -10.15 -0.90
N ALA A 21 -2.90 -9.94 -0.52
CA ALA A 21 -3.97 -9.80 -1.50
C ALA A 21 -3.75 -8.57 -2.38
N ILE A 22 -3.27 -7.47 -1.80
CA ILE A 22 -2.95 -6.26 -2.56
C ILE A 22 -1.82 -6.52 -3.55
N ILE A 23 -0.75 -7.19 -3.11
CA ILE A 23 0.38 -7.52 -3.98
C ILE A 23 -0.07 -8.44 -5.12
N TYR A 24 -0.90 -9.42 -4.80
CA TYR A 24 -1.44 -10.32 -5.82
C TYR A 24 -2.25 -9.55 -6.85
N ALA A 25 -3.09 -8.62 -6.40
CA ALA A 25 -3.89 -7.78 -7.29
C ALA A 25 -3.00 -6.90 -8.16
N ALA A 26 -1.91 -6.35 -7.60
CA ALA A 26 -0.98 -5.53 -8.37
C ALA A 26 -0.32 -6.34 -9.48
N LYS A 27 0.06 -7.59 -9.20
CA LYS A 27 0.63 -8.47 -10.23
C LYS A 27 -0.38 -8.78 -11.31
N LYS A 28 -1.62 -9.07 -10.92
CA LYS A 28 -2.69 -9.35 -11.88
C LYS A 28 -2.98 -8.16 -12.78
N TYR A 29 -2.98 -6.97 -12.19
CA TYR A 29 -3.24 -5.73 -12.90
C TYR A 29 -2.02 -5.28 -13.72
N LYS A 30 -0.88 -5.93 -13.52
CA LYS A 30 0.38 -5.63 -14.21
C LYS A 30 0.85 -4.20 -13.96
N ILE A 31 0.84 -3.81 -12.69
CA ILE A 31 1.42 -2.53 -12.28
C ILE A 31 2.91 -2.54 -12.59
N ALA A 32 3.41 -1.43 -13.12
CA ALA A 32 4.78 -1.36 -13.64
C ALA A 32 5.86 -1.58 -12.56
N GLY A 33 5.66 -1.03 -11.37
CA GLY A 33 6.62 -1.21 -10.30
C GLY A 33 5.96 -1.32 -8.96
N ALA A 34 6.40 -2.26 -8.12
CA ALA A 34 5.83 -2.48 -6.80
C ALA A 34 6.94 -2.81 -5.80
N THR A 35 6.84 -2.21 -4.64
CA THR A 35 7.78 -2.42 -3.53
C THR A 35 7.00 -2.60 -2.25
N VAL A 36 7.41 -3.55 -1.42
CA VAL A 36 6.78 -3.79 -0.13
C VAL A 36 7.83 -3.65 0.96
N SER A 37 7.49 -2.92 2.01
CA SER A 37 8.34 -2.83 3.19
C SER A 37 7.48 -2.87 4.43
N LYS A 38 8.07 -3.30 5.53
CA LYS A 38 7.41 -3.26 6.84
C LYS A 38 8.00 -2.11 7.62
N GLY A 39 7.10 -1.28 8.16
CA GLY A 39 7.53 -0.16 8.98
C GLY A 39 7.81 -0.59 10.40
N ILE A 40 8.51 0.28 11.11
CA ILE A 40 8.71 0.14 12.54
C ILE A 40 7.85 1.22 13.18
N LEU A 41 7.02 0.82 14.14
CA LEU A 41 6.23 1.80 14.88
C LEU A 41 7.17 2.67 15.68
N SER A 42 7.19 3.95 15.35
CA SER A 42 7.99 4.90 16.08
C SER A 42 7.09 5.97 16.67
N TYR A 43 7.52 6.51 17.78
CA TYR A 43 6.76 7.53 18.47
C TYR A 43 6.57 8.78 17.61
N GLY A 44 7.59 9.16 16.87
CA GLY A 44 7.52 10.32 16.00
C GLY A 44 6.55 10.17 14.84
N ALA A 45 6.42 8.97 14.31
CA ALA A 45 5.50 8.72 13.20
C ALA A 45 4.03 8.88 13.63
N GLU A 46 3.72 8.51 14.85
CA GLU A 46 2.36 8.59 15.36
C GLU A 46 1.82 10.02 15.40
N SER A 47 2.67 10.97 15.71
CA SER A 47 2.23 12.35 15.84
C SER A 47 1.99 13.03 14.51
N MET A 48 2.42 12.42 13.41
CA MET A 48 2.35 13.05 12.10
C MET A 48 1.11 12.67 11.30
N LEU A 49 0.58 11.45 11.50
CA LEU A 49 -0.55 10.95 10.73
C LEU A 49 -1.53 10.24 11.65
N HIS A 50 -2.82 10.52 11.48
CA HIS A 50 -3.85 9.84 12.27
C HIS A 50 -3.88 8.34 12.02
N SER A 51 -3.64 7.91 10.79
CA SER A 51 -3.62 6.49 10.46
C SER A 51 -2.47 5.77 11.16
N SER A 52 -1.32 6.41 11.27
CA SER A 52 -0.19 5.87 12.03
C SER A 52 -0.55 5.70 13.49
N LYS A 53 -1.32 6.62 14.04
CA LYS A 53 -1.79 6.55 15.41
C LYS A 53 -2.65 5.31 15.64
N THR A 54 -3.48 4.97 14.65
CA THR A 54 -4.31 3.78 14.73
C THR A 54 -3.46 2.51 14.83
N PHE A 55 -2.42 2.41 14.02
CA PHE A 55 -1.51 1.27 14.07
C PHE A 55 -0.80 1.19 15.42
N ALA A 56 -0.34 2.32 15.93
CA ALA A 56 0.34 2.37 17.23
C ALA A 56 -0.55 1.87 18.35
N LEU A 57 -1.81 2.30 18.36
CA LEU A 57 -2.76 1.89 19.38
C LEU A 57 -3.10 0.40 19.30
N SER A 58 -3.12 -0.15 18.10
CA SER A 58 -3.41 -1.57 17.94
C SER A 58 -2.20 -2.46 18.17
N GLY A 59 -1.00 -1.88 18.21
CA GLY A 59 0.22 -2.64 18.30
C GLY A 59 0.60 -3.35 17.01
N ASP A 60 -0.07 -3.01 15.93
CA ASP A 60 0.15 -3.65 14.65
C ASP A 60 1.34 -3.02 13.90
N ILE A 61 1.96 -3.80 13.04
CA ILE A 61 3.10 -3.35 12.24
C ILE A 61 2.58 -2.84 10.91
N PRO A 62 2.92 -1.62 10.51
CA PRO A 62 2.47 -1.11 9.20
C PRO A 62 3.24 -1.78 8.07
N VAL A 63 2.51 -2.20 7.05
CA VAL A 63 3.06 -2.70 5.80
C VAL A 63 2.86 -1.62 4.76
N ILE A 64 3.94 -1.19 4.14
CA ILE A 64 3.95 -0.10 3.19
C ILE A 64 4.15 -0.68 1.79
N ILE A 65 3.21 -0.40 0.91
CA ILE A 65 3.25 -0.87 -0.47
C ILE A 65 3.35 0.35 -1.36
N GLY A 66 4.44 0.44 -2.12
CA GLY A 66 4.66 1.51 -3.07
C GLY A 66 4.49 1.00 -4.48
N LEU A 67 3.65 1.67 -5.27
CA LEU A 67 3.36 1.29 -6.65
C LEU A 67 3.64 2.48 -7.56
N VAL A 68 4.30 2.22 -8.68
CA VAL A 68 4.59 3.24 -9.68
C VAL A 68 3.97 2.83 -11.00
N ASP A 69 3.19 3.73 -11.58
CA ASP A 69 2.58 3.54 -12.90
C ASP A 69 2.02 4.90 -13.34
N VAL A 70 1.34 4.93 -14.47
CA VAL A 70 0.68 6.13 -14.93
C VAL A 70 -0.56 6.42 -14.08
N ASP A 71 -0.95 7.70 -14.05
CA ASP A 71 -2.02 8.19 -13.19
C ASP A 71 -3.32 7.40 -13.31
N GLU A 72 -3.79 7.21 -14.55
CA GLU A 72 -5.07 6.52 -14.78
C GLU A 72 -5.08 5.11 -14.23
N ARG A 73 -4.00 4.38 -14.44
CA ARG A 73 -3.91 3.00 -13.97
C ARG A 73 -3.88 2.94 -12.46
N LEU A 74 -3.14 3.84 -11.83
CA LEU A 74 -3.08 3.87 -10.36
C LEU A 74 -4.40 4.33 -9.76
N SER A 75 -5.10 5.27 -10.40
CA SER A 75 -6.41 5.72 -9.92
C SER A 75 -7.43 4.58 -9.96
N ASP A 76 -7.46 3.83 -11.04
CA ASP A 76 -8.35 2.68 -11.17
C ASP A 76 -7.99 1.59 -10.16
N PHE A 77 -6.70 1.33 -10.02
CA PHE A 77 -6.22 0.34 -9.08
C PHE A 77 -6.53 0.73 -7.62
N ALA A 78 -6.40 2.01 -7.30
CA ALA A 78 -6.72 2.49 -5.97
C ALA A 78 -8.16 2.20 -5.58
N GLN A 79 -9.10 2.28 -6.54
CA GLN A 79 -10.49 1.95 -6.27
C GLN A 79 -10.65 0.48 -5.92
N ILE A 80 -9.93 -0.39 -6.61
CA ILE A 80 -9.95 -1.83 -6.32
C ILE A 80 -9.43 -2.09 -4.91
N ILE A 81 -8.31 -1.45 -4.56
CA ILE A 81 -7.69 -1.64 -3.26
C ILE A 81 -8.56 -1.08 -2.14
N ASN A 82 -9.21 0.05 -2.40
CA ASN A 82 -10.10 0.65 -1.40
C ASN A 82 -11.24 -0.31 -1.04
N ARG A 83 -11.79 -1.02 -2.02
CA ARG A 83 -12.81 -2.03 -1.76
C ARG A 83 -12.28 -3.20 -0.96
N LEU A 84 -11.05 -3.64 -1.25
CA LEU A 84 -10.42 -4.69 -0.47
C LEU A 84 -10.20 -4.26 0.98
N MET A 85 -9.76 -3.01 1.17
CA MET A 85 -9.54 -2.48 2.51
C MET A 85 -10.85 -2.36 3.28
N ASP A 86 -11.90 -1.91 2.63
CA ASP A 86 -13.23 -1.86 3.25
C ASP A 86 -13.68 -3.25 3.68
N LYS A 87 -13.49 -4.23 2.83
CA LYS A 87 -13.87 -5.61 3.13
C LYS A 87 -13.07 -6.19 4.29
N ALA A 88 -11.83 -5.81 4.40
CA ALA A 88 -10.97 -6.24 5.50
C ALA A 88 -11.22 -5.46 6.79
N GLY A 89 -11.96 -4.38 6.73
CA GLY A 89 -12.12 -3.48 7.86
C GLY A 89 -10.84 -2.77 8.24
N SER A 90 -9.97 -2.54 7.26
CA SER A 90 -8.67 -1.92 7.50
C SER A 90 -8.81 -0.42 7.69
N GLY A 91 -8.13 0.10 8.71
CA GLY A 91 -8.03 1.54 8.94
C GLY A 91 -6.83 2.16 8.23
N GLY A 92 -6.36 1.54 7.13
CA GLY A 92 -5.15 1.97 6.46
C GLY A 92 -5.28 3.24 5.67
N LEU A 93 -4.23 3.54 4.92
CA LEU A 93 -4.09 4.80 4.19
C LEU A 93 -3.72 4.53 2.74
N ILE A 94 -4.30 5.30 1.83
CA ILE A 94 -3.89 5.30 0.43
C ILE A 94 -3.56 6.74 0.05
N THR A 95 -2.37 6.97 -0.46
CA THR A 95 -1.97 8.28 -0.96
C THR A 95 -1.41 8.17 -2.36
N MET A 96 -1.47 9.25 -3.11
CA MET A 96 -0.88 9.33 -4.44
C MET A 96 -0.08 10.61 -4.56
N GLU A 97 1.10 10.50 -5.17
CA GLU A 97 1.95 11.66 -5.40
C GLU A 97 2.58 11.59 -6.78
N LYS A 98 3.01 12.75 -7.26
CA LYS A 98 3.76 12.82 -8.50
C LYS A 98 5.20 12.43 -8.23
N VAL A 99 5.74 11.59 -9.09
CA VAL A 99 7.17 11.26 -9.07
C VAL A 99 7.67 11.29 -10.50
N ASP A 100 8.90 11.73 -10.66
CA ASP A 100 9.57 11.69 -11.95
C ASP A 100 10.42 10.43 -11.99
N VAL A 101 10.08 9.52 -12.89
CA VAL A 101 10.84 8.29 -13.04
C VAL A 101 12.03 8.59 -13.95
N LEU A 102 13.21 8.66 -13.34
CA LEU A 102 14.43 8.95 -14.09
C LEU A 102 15.00 7.72 -14.78
N ARG A 103 14.64 6.55 -14.28
CA ARG A 103 15.06 5.29 -14.88
C ARG A 103 14.06 4.21 -14.49
N TYR A 104 13.54 3.52 -15.47
CA TYR A 104 12.70 2.36 -15.25
C TYR A 104 13.52 1.11 -15.51
N GLY A 105 13.73 0.33 -14.47
CA GLY A 105 14.60 -0.83 -14.54
C GLY A 105 13.97 -2.03 -15.18
N GLU A 106 13.42 -1.87 -16.37
CA GLU A 106 12.86 -2.98 -17.09
C GLU A 106 13.99 -3.91 -17.52
N ASN A 107 13.95 -5.12 -17.01
CA ASN A 107 15.02 -6.07 -17.25
C ASN A 107 14.61 -7.08 -18.29
N HIS A 108 15.29 -7.05 -19.40
CA HIS A 108 15.01 -7.94 -20.55
C HIS A 108 15.99 -9.09 -20.67
N SER A 109 16.96 -9.15 -19.82
CA SER A 109 17.95 -10.22 -19.89
C SER A 109 17.44 -11.53 -19.33
#